data_801229ea0848cbfdf9a405ff22eb99df
#
_entry.id   801229ea0848cbfdf9a405ff22eb99df
#
_cell.length_a   1.000
_cell.length_b   1.000
_cell.length_c   1.000
_cell.angle_alpha   90.00
_cell.angle_beta   90.00
_cell.angle_gamma   90.00
#
_symmetry.space_group_name_H-M   'P 1'
#
loop_
_entity.id
_entity.type
_entity.pdbx_description
1 polymer ?
#
loop_
_entity_poly.entity_id
_entity_poly.type
_entity_poly.pdbx_seq_one_letter_code
_entity_poly.pdbx_strand_id
1 'polypeptide(L)' 'HPRRRLDDAERVIGEHPGLNTYQIAGMMQWKIRAKDWDDFPPGQKYFAMSETLAHLEHLLLEGRIQKEQAGDEAPVYLIK' A
#
# COMPACT_ATOMS: atom_id res chain seq x y z
N HIS A 1 14.32 0.00 9.21
CA HIS A 1 13.50 0.14 10.41
C HIS A 1 12.05 -0.26 10.11
N PRO A 2 11.43 -1.11 10.95
CA PRO A 2 10.08 -1.62 10.66
C PRO A 2 9.02 -0.55 10.44
N ARG A 3 9.10 0.56 11.21
CA ARG A 3 8.11 1.63 11.07
C ARG A 3 8.19 2.38 9.74
N ARG A 4 9.34 2.33 9.07
CA ARG A 4 9.52 3.08 7.83
C ARG A 4 8.50 2.69 6.76
N ARG A 5 8.24 1.39 6.60
CA ARG A 5 7.24 0.92 5.63
C ARG A 5 5.83 1.30 6.03
N LEU A 6 5.52 1.23 7.32
CA LEU A 6 4.21 1.64 7.83
C LEU A 6 4.00 3.13 7.60
N ASP A 7 5.01 3.94 7.90
CA ASP A 7 4.93 5.38 7.71
C ASP A 7 4.80 5.74 6.24
N ASP A 8 5.51 5.02 5.37
CA ASP A 8 5.44 5.25 3.92
C ASP A 8 4.04 4.93 3.40
N ALA A 9 3.45 3.81 3.82
CA ALA A 9 2.09 3.46 3.41
C ALA A 9 1.09 4.51 3.89
N GLU A 10 1.22 4.95 5.13
CA GLU A 10 0.32 5.97 5.69
C GLU A 10 0.46 7.29 4.91
N ARG A 11 1.68 7.66 4.56
CA ARG A 11 1.94 8.87 3.77
C ARG A 11 1.23 8.80 2.42
N VAL A 12 1.37 7.66 1.73
CA VAL A 12 0.73 7.47 0.42
C VAL A 12 -0.78 7.63 0.54
N ILE A 13 -1.38 7.02 1.55
CA ILE A 13 -2.83 7.10 1.75
C ILE A 13 -3.26 8.54 2.03
N GLY A 14 -2.46 9.27 2.81
CA GLY A 14 -2.77 10.67 3.13
C GLY A 14 -2.68 11.58 1.92
N GLU A 15 -1.71 11.33 1.04
CA GLU A 15 -1.52 12.14 -0.16
C GLU A 15 -2.48 11.76 -1.29
N HIS A 16 -2.89 10.50 -1.32
CA HIS A 16 -3.74 9.97 -2.39
C HIS A 16 -4.86 9.12 -1.80
N PRO A 17 -5.87 9.74 -1.18
CA PRO A 17 -6.95 8.97 -0.56
C PRO A 17 -7.76 8.19 -1.59
N GLY A 18 -8.22 7.01 -1.20
CA GLY A 18 -9.08 6.19 -2.05
C GLY A 18 -8.34 5.24 -2.97
N LEU A 19 -7.08 4.92 -2.69
CA LEU A 19 -6.32 3.94 -3.49
C LEU A 19 -6.52 2.53 -2.95
N ASN A 20 -6.45 1.54 -3.85
CA ASN A 20 -6.46 0.14 -3.45
C ASN A 20 -5.03 -0.34 -3.13
N THR A 21 -4.90 -1.60 -2.69
CA THR A 21 -3.60 -2.14 -2.29
C THR A 21 -2.56 -2.08 -3.40
N TYR A 22 -2.95 -2.43 -4.63
CA TYR A 22 -2.04 -2.41 -5.77
C TYR A 22 -1.51 -0.99 -6.02
N GLN A 23 -2.41 -0.02 -6.01
CA GLN A 23 -2.04 1.37 -6.24
C GLN A 23 -1.14 1.91 -5.13
N ILE A 24 -1.45 1.59 -3.89
CA ILE A 24 -0.63 2.01 -2.75
C ILE A 24 0.77 1.39 -2.87
N ALA A 25 0.84 0.10 -3.18
CA ALA A 25 2.12 -0.58 -3.35
C ALA A 25 2.97 0.10 -4.42
N GLY A 26 2.34 0.52 -5.51
CA GLY A 26 3.05 1.16 -6.61
C GLY A 26 3.60 2.53 -6.26
N MET A 27 3.07 3.17 -5.23
CA MET A 27 3.50 4.51 -4.82
C MET A 27 4.44 4.49 -3.61
N MET A 28 4.65 3.32 -3.01
CA MET A 28 5.60 3.19 -1.91
C MET A 28 7.03 3.11 -2.45
N GLN A 29 8.00 3.38 -1.58
CA GLN A 29 9.40 3.35 -1.97
C GLN A 29 9.98 1.96 -1.70
N TRP A 30 10.42 1.30 -2.75
CA TRP A 30 11.01 -0.03 -2.66
C TRP A 30 12.46 0.01 -3.10
N LYS A 31 13.30 -0.79 -2.44
CA LYS A 31 14.70 -0.92 -2.82
C LYS A 31 14.86 -2.00 -3.88
N ILE A 32 14.31 -1.72 -5.07
CA ILE A 32 14.33 -2.65 -6.18
C ILE A 32 14.84 -1.89 -7.42
N ARG A 33 15.67 -2.56 -8.21
CA ARG A 33 16.21 -1.96 -9.41
C ARG A 33 15.17 -2.01 -10.53
N ALA A 34 14.32 -0.99 -10.56
CA ALA A 34 13.32 -0.83 -11.59
C ALA A 34 13.10 0.66 -11.77
N LYS A 35 12.79 1.06 -13.01
CA LYS A 35 12.55 2.48 -13.32
C LYS A 35 11.31 3.00 -12.62
N ASP A 36 10.26 2.18 -12.64
CA ASP A 36 8.98 2.56 -12.06
C ASP A 36 8.22 1.28 -11.70
N TRP A 37 7.00 1.47 -11.22
CA TRP A 37 6.19 0.34 -10.77
C TRP A 37 5.89 -0.64 -11.91
N ASP A 38 5.63 -0.12 -13.11
CA ASP A 38 5.30 -0.99 -14.23
C ASP A 38 6.49 -1.85 -14.68
N ASP A 39 7.70 -1.40 -14.38
CA ASP A 39 8.93 -2.11 -14.74
C ASP A 39 9.30 -3.21 -13.74
N PHE A 40 8.60 -3.29 -12.61
CA PHE A 40 8.85 -4.34 -11.63
C PHE A 40 8.59 -5.72 -12.25
N PRO A 41 9.50 -6.69 -12.05
CA PRO A 41 9.19 -8.08 -12.44
C PRO A 41 7.95 -8.58 -11.69
N PRO A 42 7.18 -9.50 -12.29
CA PRO A 42 5.93 -9.97 -11.65
C PRO A 42 6.11 -10.51 -10.24
N GLY A 43 7.19 -11.26 -9.99
CA GLY A 43 7.47 -11.76 -8.65
C GLY A 43 7.69 -10.65 -7.63
N GLN A 44 8.34 -9.57 -8.06
CA GLN A 44 8.61 -8.43 -7.19
C GLN A 44 7.32 -7.65 -6.92
N LYS A 45 6.45 -7.54 -7.91
CA LYS A 45 5.14 -6.91 -7.71
C LYS A 45 4.32 -7.69 -6.68
N TYR A 46 4.31 -9.00 -6.80
CA TYR A 46 3.60 -9.86 -5.86
C TYR A 46 4.14 -9.68 -4.44
N PHE A 47 5.46 -9.68 -4.31
CA PHE A 47 6.11 -9.46 -3.01
C PHE A 47 5.72 -8.10 -2.43
N ALA A 48 5.81 -7.05 -3.25
CA ALA A 48 5.49 -5.70 -2.79
C ALA A 48 4.03 -5.59 -2.35
N MET A 49 3.11 -6.21 -3.10
CA MET A 49 1.69 -6.19 -2.73
C MET A 49 1.43 -6.93 -1.44
N SER A 50 2.08 -8.09 -1.26
CA SER A 50 1.92 -8.89 -0.02
C SER A 50 2.42 -8.11 1.19
N GLU A 51 3.57 -7.46 1.07
CA GLU A 51 4.12 -6.65 2.14
C GLU A 51 3.23 -5.44 2.43
N THR A 52 2.74 -4.80 1.37
CA THR A 52 1.85 -3.66 1.53
C THR A 52 0.58 -4.06 2.25
N LEU A 53 -0.01 -5.19 1.88
CA LEU A 53 -1.23 -5.66 2.53
C LEU A 53 -1.00 -5.90 4.02
N ALA A 54 0.14 -6.49 4.39
CA ALA A 54 0.48 -6.72 5.79
C ALA A 54 0.59 -5.40 6.55
N HIS A 55 1.21 -4.39 5.93
CA HIS A 55 1.33 -3.07 6.56
C HIS A 55 -0.03 -2.38 6.69
N LEU A 56 -0.90 -2.52 5.69
CA LEU A 56 -2.24 -1.94 5.75
C LEU A 56 -3.06 -2.58 6.86
N GLU A 57 -2.97 -3.92 7.02
CA GLU A 57 -3.64 -4.60 8.12
C GLU A 57 -3.17 -4.09 9.47
N HIS A 58 -1.87 -3.86 9.61
CA HIS A 58 -1.30 -3.33 10.84
C HIS A 58 -1.84 -1.92 11.13
N LEU A 59 -1.88 -1.06 10.11
CA LEU A 59 -2.38 0.30 10.28
C LEU A 59 -3.87 0.31 10.61
N LEU A 60 -4.64 -0.62 10.05
CA LEU A 60 -6.05 -0.77 10.39
C LEU A 60 -6.21 -1.14 11.87
N LEU A 61 -5.39 -2.08 12.36
CA LEU A 61 -5.43 -2.49 13.76
C LEU A 61 -5.06 -1.35 14.69
N GLU A 62 -4.16 -0.47 14.26
CA GLU A 62 -3.77 0.69 15.06
C GLU A 62 -4.81 1.82 14.98
N GLY A 63 -5.82 1.69 14.13
CA GLY A 63 -6.85 2.71 13.99
C GLY A 63 -6.39 3.96 13.24
N ARG A 64 -5.34 3.85 12.44
CA ARG A 64 -4.77 4.99 11.73
C ARG A 64 -5.37 5.19 10.34
N ILE A 65 -5.91 4.14 9.76
CA ILE A 65 -6.56 4.19 8.45
C ILE A 65 -7.87 3.45 8.50
N GLN A 66 -8.70 3.64 7.49
CA GLN A 66 -9.94 2.91 7.34
C GLN A 66 -10.02 2.32 5.94
N LYS A 67 -10.81 1.28 5.82
CA LYS A 67 -10.95 0.49 4.60
C LYS A 67 -12.39 0.58 4.15
N GLU A 68 -12.60 0.88 2.86
CA GLU A 68 -13.93 0.95 2.28
C GLU A 68 -14.06 -0.03 1.13
N GLN A 69 -15.17 -0.77 1.12
CA GLN A 69 -15.48 -1.75 0.08
C GLN A 69 -16.66 -1.24 -0.71
N ALA A 70 -16.54 -1.19 -2.03
CA ALA A 70 -17.62 -0.78 -2.92
C ALA A 70 -17.91 -1.89 -3.92
N GLY A 71 -19.00 -2.64 -3.69
CA GLY A 71 -19.42 -3.72 -4.58
C GLY A 71 -18.36 -4.81 -4.67
N ASP A 72 -18.07 -5.24 -5.88
CA ASP A 72 -17.11 -6.32 -6.14
C ASP A 72 -15.70 -5.81 -6.38
N GLU A 73 -15.49 -4.50 -6.32
CA GLU A 73 -14.19 -3.93 -6.56
C GLU A 73 -13.26 -4.15 -5.35
N ALA A 74 -11.96 -4.04 -5.60
CA ALA A 74 -10.98 -4.13 -4.53
C ALA A 74 -11.22 -3.01 -3.51
N PRO A 75 -11.02 -3.28 -2.21
CA PRO A 75 -11.21 -2.24 -1.21
C PRO A 75 -10.21 -1.11 -1.38
N VAL A 76 -10.61 0.08 -0.95
CA VAL A 76 -9.76 1.26 -0.98
C VAL A 76 -9.49 1.72 0.46
N TYR A 77 -8.46 2.53 0.64
CA TYR A 77 -8.01 2.92 1.97
C TYR A 77 -7.95 4.43 2.11
N LEU A 78 -8.28 4.91 3.30
CA LEU A 78 -8.35 6.33 3.63
C LEU A 78 -7.74 6.56 5.00
N ILE A 79 -7.25 7.75 5.25
CA ILE A 79 -6.82 8.15 6.59
C ILE A 79 -8.07 8.28 7.46
N LYS A 80 -7.99 7.76 8.64
CA LYS A 80 -9.11 7.78 9.57
C LYS A 80 -9.22 9.12 10.30
#